data_a6f1bc327561f08014b6df75d6ff994c
#
_entry.id   a6f1bc327561f08014b6df75d6ff994c
#
_cell.length_a   1.000
_cell.length_b   1.000
_cell.length_c   1.000
_cell.angle_alpha   90.00
_cell.angle_beta   90.00
_cell.angle_gamma   90.00
#
_symmetry.space_group_name_H-M   'P 1'
#
loop_
_entity.id
_entity.type
_entity.pdbx_description
1 polymer ?
#
loop_
_entity_poly.entity_id
_entity_poly.type
_entity_poly.pdbx_seq_one_letter_code
_entity_poly.pdbx_strand_id
1 'polypeptide(L)'
;TETRFPNPNITWETSEMFNIGIDASFFNGKLNLEADWFYKKTNDILRERTDMPAILGYKLPAANVGKVDNRGIDLNITHRNHLRDFNYSIAGNLTWARNKVIDLLEPAGEKNNPRQRSTGHSMSQYFGYEALGLFQSDEEANNWPQPQFGKAKAGDIKYKDQNGDGIIDAEDEIAIGRSNYPELVYGLNLNAEWKGFDITFFFQGAALADFYYNGYLAFPYIEGRGGALLEHHIGNTWTPENPKAEFPRLYYGGNANNQLFSSFWMRNGSYLRLKNVEIGYDFKKLLLSKVSEIQGLRLYFSGSNLLTWSQIKYFDPELRSTDGSAYPQMKTFVFGANITF
;
A
#
# COMPACT_ATOMS: atom_id res chain seq x y z
N THR A 1 -38.88 -0.64 18.93
CA THR A 1 -37.99 -1.31 19.93
C THR A 1 -36.63 -0.63 19.90
N GLU A 2 -36.24 -0.04 21.03
CA GLU A 2 -34.89 0.54 21.19
C GLU A 2 -33.88 -0.58 21.10
N THR A 3 -32.92 -0.44 20.18
CA THR A 3 -31.86 -1.43 19.94
C THR A 3 -30.50 -0.97 20.45
N ARG A 4 -30.39 0.30 20.89
CA ARG A 4 -29.15 0.90 21.41
C ARG A 4 -29.44 1.76 22.64
N PHE A 5 -28.56 1.76 23.61
CA PHE A 5 -28.58 2.72 24.70
C PHE A 5 -28.13 4.12 24.21
N PRO A 6 -28.76 5.21 24.66
CA PRO A 6 -28.29 6.56 24.37
C PRO A 6 -26.98 6.83 25.10
N ASN A 7 -26.09 7.60 24.47
CA ASN A 7 -24.93 8.16 25.13
C ASN A 7 -25.02 9.69 25.11
N PRO A 8 -25.42 10.32 26.22
CA PRO A 8 -25.56 11.79 26.32
C PRO A 8 -24.19 12.52 26.30
N ASN A 9 -23.07 11.79 26.46
CA ASN A 9 -21.73 12.36 26.58
C ASN A 9 -20.93 12.26 25.27
N ILE A 10 -21.58 12.06 24.12
CA ILE A 10 -20.89 12.07 22.82
C ILE A 10 -20.37 13.48 22.55
N THR A 11 -19.08 13.55 22.24
CA THR A 11 -18.39 14.77 21.82
C THR A 11 -17.68 14.57 20.48
N TRP A 12 -17.13 15.66 19.96
CA TRP A 12 -16.25 15.61 18.81
C TRP A 12 -14.88 15.05 19.20
N GLU A 13 -14.21 14.35 18.29
CA GLU A 13 -12.79 14.04 18.43
C GLU A 13 -11.97 15.33 18.42
N THR A 14 -10.88 15.34 19.15
CA THR A 14 -9.96 16.47 19.24
C THR A 14 -8.60 16.11 18.67
N SER A 15 -8.00 17.04 17.94
CA SER A 15 -6.66 16.88 17.40
C SER A 15 -5.75 18.04 17.82
N GLU A 16 -4.61 17.70 18.38
CA GLU A 16 -3.53 18.62 18.71
C GLU A 16 -2.35 18.32 17.80
N MET A 17 -1.80 19.34 17.15
CA MET A 17 -0.69 19.17 16.22
C MET A 17 0.45 20.14 16.59
N PHE A 18 1.64 19.60 16.68
CA PHE A 18 2.89 20.35 16.76
C PHE A 18 3.63 20.18 15.44
N ASN A 19 4.05 21.29 14.83
CA ASN A 19 4.80 21.32 13.58
C ASN A 19 6.02 22.24 13.73
N ILE A 20 7.16 21.79 13.20
CA ILE A 20 8.37 22.59 13.02
C ILE A 20 8.80 22.45 11.58
N GLY A 21 8.93 23.59 10.88
CA GLY A 21 9.36 23.66 9.49
C GLY A 21 10.58 24.56 9.29
N ILE A 22 11.29 24.27 8.22
CA ILE A 22 12.41 25.06 7.70
C ILE A 22 12.20 25.30 6.22
N ASP A 23 12.13 26.57 5.84
CA ASP A 23 12.19 27.02 4.45
C ASP A 23 13.54 27.66 4.19
N ALA A 24 14.31 27.13 3.26
CA ALA A 24 15.64 27.62 2.95
C ALA A 24 15.87 27.75 1.45
N SER A 25 16.47 28.87 1.05
CA SER A 25 16.83 29.14 -0.34
C SER A 25 18.32 29.43 -0.44
N PHE A 26 18.99 28.67 -1.29
CA PHE A 26 20.44 28.74 -1.48
C PHE A 26 20.80 29.15 -2.93
N PHE A 27 22.01 29.69 -3.11
CA PHE A 27 22.58 30.00 -4.43
C PHE A 27 21.69 30.93 -5.26
N ASN A 28 21.16 31.98 -4.64
CA ASN A 28 20.24 32.95 -5.28
C ASN A 28 18.96 32.29 -5.83
N GLY A 29 18.36 31.40 -5.07
CA GLY A 29 17.10 30.72 -5.42
C GLY A 29 17.25 29.51 -6.34
N LYS A 30 18.48 29.09 -6.65
CA LYS A 30 18.71 27.88 -7.46
C LYS A 30 18.36 26.58 -6.73
N LEU A 31 18.58 26.53 -5.44
CA LEU A 31 18.20 25.39 -4.58
C LEU A 31 17.25 25.88 -3.50
N ASN A 32 16.05 25.32 -3.49
CA ASN A 32 15.06 25.57 -2.44
C ASN A 32 14.76 24.26 -1.70
N LEU A 33 14.68 24.37 -0.40
CA LEU A 33 14.41 23.29 0.53
C LEU A 33 13.26 23.72 1.44
N GLU A 34 12.24 22.89 1.54
CA GLU A 34 11.17 22.99 2.51
C GLU A 34 11.13 21.66 3.26
N ALA A 35 11.24 21.70 4.59
CA ALA A 35 11.24 20.51 5.41
C ALA A 35 10.41 20.76 6.67
N ASP A 36 9.40 19.95 6.88
CA ASP A 36 8.51 20.00 8.01
C ASP A 36 8.55 18.68 8.77
N TRP A 37 8.63 18.77 10.09
CA TRP A 37 8.37 17.66 10.98
C TRP A 37 7.12 17.93 11.78
N PHE A 38 6.22 16.96 11.85
CA PHE A 38 4.97 17.08 12.59
C PHE A 38 4.74 15.93 13.55
N TYR A 39 4.02 16.26 14.62
CA TYR A 39 3.48 15.30 15.58
C TYR A 39 2.05 15.67 15.92
N LYS A 40 1.10 14.78 15.62
CA LYS A 40 -0.33 14.97 15.82
C LYS A 40 -0.87 13.93 16.78
N LYS A 41 -1.55 14.37 17.83
CA LYS A 41 -2.36 13.53 18.73
C LYS A 41 -3.82 13.68 18.36
N THR A 42 -4.53 12.59 18.21
CA THR A 42 -5.97 12.57 18.08
C THR A 42 -6.54 11.82 19.25
N ASN A 43 -7.37 12.51 20.05
CA ASN A 43 -8.03 12.00 21.25
C ASN A 43 -9.54 11.96 21.02
N ASP A 44 -10.25 11.29 21.92
CA ASP A 44 -11.70 11.22 21.93
C ASP A 44 -12.30 10.65 20.64
N ILE A 45 -11.57 9.77 19.92
CA ILE A 45 -12.05 9.12 18.71
C ILE A 45 -13.26 8.27 19.08
N LEU A 46 -14.35 8.50 18.36
CA LEU A 46 -15.62 7.80 18.60
C LEU A 46 -15.49 6.32 18.15
N ARG A 47 -15.70 5.41 19.09
CA ARG A 47 -15.64 3.96 18.86
C ARG A 47 -16.89 3.27 19.37
N GLU A 48 -17.38 2.25 18.65
CA GLU A 48 -18.37 1.32 19.19
C GLU A 48 -17.72 0.53 20.32
N ARG A 49 -18.40 0.45 21.45
CA ARG A 49 -17.91 -0.27 22.63
C ARG A 49 -18.16 -1.75 22.46
N THR A 50 -17.11 -2.54 22.60
CA THR A 50 -17.14 -4.02 22.55
C THR A 50 -16.66 -4.65 23.86
N ASP A 51 -16.44 -3.81 24.89
CA ASP A 51 -15.83 -4.17 26.17
C ASP A 51 -16.81 -4.81 27.17
N MET A 52 -18.07 -5.03 26.78
CA MET A 52 -19.05 -5.68 27.64
C MET A 52 -19.55 -7.02 27.08
N PRO A 53 -19.91 -7.96 27.96
CA PRO A 53 -20.42 -9.27 27.55
C PRO A 53 -21.71 -9.15 26.71
N ALA A 54 -21.79 -9.93 25.64
CA ALA A 54 -22.94 -9.97 24.73
C ALA A 54 -24.27 -10.41 25.39
N ILE A 55 -24.22 -10.89 26.62
CA ILE A 55 -25.38 -11.35 27.40
C ILE A 55 -26.44 -10.25 27.66
N LEU A 56 -26.07 -8.99 27.50
CA LEU A 56 -26.98 -7.86 27.71
C LEU A 56 -28.03 -7.71 26.59
N GLY A 57 -27.87 -8.38 25.45
CA GLY A 57 -28.83 -8.35 24.34
C GLY A 57 -28.98 -7.00 23.61
N TYR A 58 -28.24 -5.97 24.01
CA TYR A 58 -28.24 -4.63 23.43
C TYR A 58 -26.83 -4.25 22.94
N LYS A 59 -26.76 -3.48 21.87
CA LYS A 59 -25.49 -2.85 21.46
C LYS A 59 -25.20 -1.66 22.36
N LEU A 60 -23.98 -1.60 22.86
CA LEU A 60 -23.52 -0.44 23.60
C LEU A 60 -23.45 0.80 22.69
N PRO A 61 -23.72 1.98 23.22
CA PRO A 61 -23.52 3.20 22.46
C PRO A 61 -22.04 3.42 22.20
N ALA A 62 -21.74 4.09 21.07
CA ALA A 62 -20.39 4.56 20.80
C ALA A 62 -19.92 5.53 21.90
N ALA A 63 -18.64 5.53 22.21
CA ALA A 63 -18.02 6.41 23.20
C ALA A 63 -16.73 7.02 22.63
N ASN A 64 -16.39 8.21 23.14
CA ASN A 64 -15.18 8.94 22.78
C ASN A 64 -13.99 8.43 23.62
N VAL A 65 -13.35 7.36 23.18
CA VAL A 65 -12.33 6.65 23.97
C VAL A 65 -11.03 6.39 23.20
N GLY A 66 -11.07 6.49 21.87
CA GLY A 66 -9.91 6.17 21.05
C GLY A 66 -8.84 7.25 21.08
N LYS A 67 -7.58 6.84 21.07
CA LYS A 67 -6.40 7.71 21.03
C LYS A 67 -5.41 7.19 20.01
N VAL A 68 -4.96 8.07 19.10
CA VAL A 68 -4.00 7.76 18.04
C VAL A 68 -3.00 8.89 17.91
N ASP A 69 -1.73 8.53 17.88
CA ASP A 69 -0.65 9.45 17.55
C ASP A 69 -0.28 9.29 16.06
N ASN A 70 0.08 10.39 15.41
CA ASN A 70 0.65 10.40 14.08
C ASN A 70 1.86 11.32 14.03
N ARG A 71 2.95 10.88 13.40
CA ARG A 71 4.17 11.66 13.23
C ARG A 71 4.72 11.48 11.83
N GLY A 72 5.39 12.51 11.34
CA GLY A 72 5.94 12.43 10.01
C GLY A 72 6.88 13.56 9.67
N ILE A 73 7.37 13.45 8.44
CA ILE A 73 8.24 14.44 7.80
C ILE A 73 7.69 14.68 6.39
N ASP A 74 7.54 15.95 6.05
CA ASP A 74 7.31 16.42 4.69
C ASP A 74 8.55 17.12 4.18
N LEU A 75 9.01 16.76 2.99
CA LEU A 75 10.22 17.29 2.37
C LEU A 75 9.95 17.65 0.93
N ASN A 76 10.28 18.91 0.54
CA ASN A 76 10.32 19.37 -0.82
C ASN A 76 11.70 19.93 -1.14
N ILE A 77 12.31 19.47 -2.22
CA ILE A 77 13.59 19.96 -2.71
C ILE A 77 13.43 20.34 -4.17
N THR A 78 13.76 21.57 -4.52
CA THR A 78 13.76 22.03 -5.92
C THR A 78 15.11 22.62 -6.25
N HIS A 79 15.74 22.10 -7.30
CA HIS A 79 16.93 22.68 -7.90
C HIS A 79 16.64 23.15 -9.32
N ARG A 80 16.92 24.43 -9.61
CA ARG A 80 16.76 25.04 -10.93
C ARG A 80 18.05 25.73 -11.33
N ASN A 81 18.46 25.56 -12.58
CA ASN A 81 19.63 26.27 -13.09
C ASN A 81 19.47 26.52 -14.57
N HIS A 82 20.23 27.53 -15.02
CA HIS A 82 20.34 27.97 -16.42
C HIS A 82 21.81 27.95 -16.79
N LEU A 83 22.16 27.18 -17.81
CA LEU A 83 23.51 27.04 -18.34
C LEU A 83 23.51 27.38 -19.84
N ARG A 84 23.72 28.61 -20.20
CA ARG A 84 23.61 29.10 -21.59
C ARG A 84 22.20 28.81 -22.16
N ASP A 85 22.13 27.94 -23.19
CA ASP A 85 20.88 27.54 -23.83
C ASP A 85 20.16 26.39 -23.13
N PHE A 86 20.72 25.84 -22.03
CA PHE A 86 20.17 24.71 -21.31
C PHE A 86 19.56 25.15 -19.99
N ASN A 87 18.26 24.97 -19.86
CA ASN A 87 17.48 25.15 -18.61
C ASN A 87 17.11 23.80 -18.04
N TYR A 88 17.18 23.65 -16.74
CA TYR A 88 16.64 22.44 -16.10
C TYR A 88 16.06 22.74 -14.73
N SER A 89 15.12 21.90 -14.34
CA SER A 89 14.54 21.87 -13.01
C SER A 89 14.40 20.43 -12.54
N ILE A 90 14.87 20.17 -11.34
CA ILE A 90 14.71 18.89 -10.62
C ILE A 90 13.93 19.21 -9.35
N ALA A 91 12.74 18.65 -9.19
CA ALA A 91 11.92 18.84 -8.01
C ALA A 91 11.54 17.47 -7.43
N GLY A 92 11.93 17.23 -6.20
CA GLY A 92 11.58 16.03 -5.45
C GLY A 92 10.72 16.37 -4.26
N ASN A 93 9.70 15.57 -3.99
CA ASN A 93 8.92 15.62 -2.77
C ASN A 93 8.86 14.25 -2.10
N LEU A 94 8.73 14.24 -0.78
CA LEU A 94 8.65 13.05 0.03
C LEU A 94 7.81 13.36 1.26
N THR A 95 6.80 12.53 1.51
CA THR A 95 6.05 12.51 2.76
C THR A 95 6.25 11.15 3.41
N TRP A 96 6.77 11.15 4.62
CA TRP A 96 6.77 9.98 5.49
C TRP A 96 5.90 10.24 6.70
N ALA A 97 4.89 9.38 6.90
CA ALA A 97 3.98 9.51 8.04
C ALA A 97 3.68 8.14 8.64
N ARG A 98 3.77 8.04 9.96
CA ARG A 98 3.46 6.82 10.70
C ARG A 98 2.57 7.11 11.89
N ASN A 99 1.45 6.40 11.93
CA ASN A 99 0.54 6.46 13.06
C ASN A 99 0.79 5.31 14.04
N LYS A 100 0.34 5.52 15.27
CA LYS A 100 0.38 4.52 16.34
C LYS A 100 -0.89 4.61 17.16
N VAL A 101 -1.58 3.51 17.29
CA VAL A 101 -2.70 3.37 18.23
C VAL A 101 -2.15 3.41 19.66
N ILE A 102 -2.65 4.34 20.46
CA ILE A 102 -2.29 4.48 21.87
C ILE A 102 -3.30 3.74 22.73
N ASP A 103 -4.60 3.90 22.44
CA ASP A 103 -5.69 3.20 23.11
C ASP A 103 -6.93 3.19 22.21
N LEU A 104 -7.61 2.07 22.12
CA LEU A 104 -8.87 1.94 21.41
C LEU A 104 -9.96 1.29 22.27
N LEU A 105 -9.77 1.18 23.58
CA LEU A 105 -10.65 0.46 24.51
C LEU A 105 -10.92 -0.98 24.01
N GLU A 106 -9.86 -1.72 23.80
CA GLU A 106 -9.93 -3.09 23.27
C GLU A 106 -10.62 -4.02 24.27
N PRO A 107 -11.48 -4.97 23.78
CA PRO A 107 -12.17 -5.93 24.66
C PRO A 107 -11.19 -6.76 25.51
N ALA A 108 -11.67 -7.26 26.62
CA ALA A 108 -10.86 -8.10 27.51
C ALA A 108 -10.30 -9.35 26.81
N GLY A 109 -11.06 -9.92 25.84
CA GLY A 109 -10.61 -11.05 25.02
C GLY A 109 -9.39 -10.71 24.15
N GLU A 110 -9.40 -9.57 23.49
CA GLU A 110 -8.25 -9.07 22.72
C GLU A 110 -7.06 -8.72 23.63
N LYS A 111 -7.33 -8.25 24.85
CA LYS A 111 -6.27 -7.97 25.84
C LYS A 111 -5.60 -9.22 26.38
N ASN A 112 -6.29 -10.36 26.39
CA ASN A 112 -5.71 -11.63 26.81
C ASN A 112 -4.79 -12.24 25.76
N ASN A 113 -4.95 -11.88 24.47
CA ASN A 113 -3.97 -12.19 23.44
C ASN A 113 -3.14 -10.93 23.11
N PRO A 114 -1.99 -10.70 23.77
CA PRO A 114 -1.17 -9.52 23.56
C PRO A 114 -0.61 -9.42 22.14
N ARG A 115 -0.66 -10.50 21.38
CA ARG A 115 -0.19 -10.55 19.98
C ARG A 115 -1.22 -9.99 18.99
N GLN A 116 -2.51 -9.95 19.36
CA GLN A 116 -3.61 -9.42 18.54
C GLN A 116 -4.06 -8.00 18.89
N ARG A 117 -3.26 -7.24 19.64
CA ARG A 117 -3.63 -5.88 20.05
C ARG A 117 -3.38 -4.86 18.96
N SER A 118 -4.37 -4.03 18.69
CA SER A 118 -4.19 -2.80 17.89
C SER A 118 -3.33 -1.77 18.61
N THR A 119 -3.45 -1.69 19.95
CA THR A 119 -2.63 -0.81 20.80
C THR A 119 -1.14 -1.10 20.62
N GLY A 120 -0.40 -0.06 20.27
CA GLY A 120 1.03 -0.15 20.00
C GLY A 120 1.39 -0.33 18.53
N HIS A 121 0.42 -0.65 17.67
CA HIS A 121 0.57 -0.84 16.23
C HIS A 121 0.00 0.34 15.43
N SER A 122 0.19 0.33 14.11
CA SER A 122 -0.49 1.24 13.19
C SER A 122 -2.00 0.98 13.17
N MET A 123 -2.80 2.00 12.93
CA MET A 123 -4.19 1.79 12.50
C MET A 123 -4.18 0.93 11.24
N SER A 124 -5.12 -0.02 11.15
CA SER A 124 -5.17 -0.97 10.03
C SER A 124 -3.97 -1.93 9.94
N GLN A 125 -3.28 -2.18 11.05
CA GLN A 125 -2.32 -3.27 11.15
C GLN A 125 -3.03 -4.59 10.84
N TYR A 126 -2.40 -5.41 10.03
CA TYR A 126 -2.86 -6.77 9.80
C TYR A 126 -2.42 -7.70 10.94
N PHE A 127 -3.35 -8.57 11.36
CA PHE A 127 -3.09 -9.65 12.30
C PHE A 127 -3.43 -10.97 11.64
N GLY A 128 -2.59 -11.97 11.81
CA GLY A 128 -2.78 -13.27 11.19
C GLY A 128 -1.60 -14.20 11.51
N TYR A 129 -1.51 -15.31 10.80
CA TYR A 129 -0.54 -16.37 11.05
C TYR A 129 0.81 -16.08 10.42
N GLU A 130 1.91 -16.35 11.16
CA GLU A 130 3.26 -16.33 10.62
C GLU A 130 3.51 -17.61 9.82
N ALA A 131 3.68 -17.49 8.50
CA ALA A 131 3.99 -18.62 7.63
C ALA A 131 5.50 -18.87 7.58
N LEU A 132 5.89 -20.15 7.72
CA LEU A 132 7.27 -20.63 7.64
C LEU A 132 7.63 -21.23 6.27
N GLY A 133 6.71 -21.20 5.31
CA GLY A 133 6.85 -21.79 3.98
C GLY A 133 5.82 -22.90 3.74
N LEU A 134 6.18 -23.86 2.89
CA LEU A 134 5.34 -24.98 2.53
C LEU A 134 5.91 -26.28 3.10
N PHE A 135 5.04 -27.18 3.57
CA PHE A 135 5.44 -28.53 3.98
C PHE A 135 6.04 -29.27 2.79
N GLN A 136 7.16 -29.95 3.00
CA GLN A 136 7.86 -30.66 1.95
C GLN A 136 7.49 -32.16 1.89
N SER A 137 6.92 -32.70 2.95
CA SER A 137 6.43 -34.08 2.99
C SER A 137 5.22 -34.22 3.92
N ASP A 138 4.45 -35.30 3.72
CA ASP A 138 3.34 -35.62 4.65
C ASP A 138 3.85 -36.02 6.04
N GLU A 139 5.07 -36.56 6.14
CA GLU A 139 5.70 -36.86 7.42
C GLU A 139 6.00 -35.58 8.20
N GLU A 140 6.55 -34.55 7.54
CA GLU A 140 6.77 -33.24 8.14
C GLU A 140 5.45 -32.65 8.63
N ALA A 141 4.39 -32.66 7.80
CA ALA A 141 3.09 -32.13 8.15
C ALA A 141 2.42 -32.87 9.32
N ASN A 142 2.57 -34.20 9.40
CA ASN A 142 2.00 -34.99 10.50
C ASN A 142 2.73 -34.78 11.84
N ASN A 143 4.01 -34.44 11.81
CA ASN A 143 4.82 -34.19 13.00
C ASN A 143 4.84 -32.73 13.46
N TRP A 144 4.15 -31.83 12.71
CA TRP A 144 4.03 -30.41 13.04
C TRP A 144 2.81 -30.14 13.94
N PRO A 145 2.79 -29.06 14.74
CA PRO A 145 1.60 -28.61 15.43
C PRO A 145 0.37 -28.60 14.51
N GLN A 146 -0.72 -29.22 14.96
CA GLN A 146 -1.85 -29.49 14.08
C GLN A 146 -2.79 -28.28 13.99
N PRO A 147 -3.12 -27.81 12.77
CA PRO A 147 -4.08 -26.74 12.62
C PRO A 147 -5.50 -27.21 12.94
N GLN A 148 -6.25 -26.41 13.70
CA GLN A 148 -7.68 -26.67 13.97
C GLN A 148 -8.56 -26.54 12.72
N PHE A 149 -8.02 -26.02 11.62
CA PHE A 149 -8.73 -25.74 10.36
C PHE A 149 -8.77 -26.91 9.38
N GLY A 150 -8.16 -28.02 9.73
CA GLY A 150 -8.08 -29.23 8.92
C GLY A 150 -6.65 -29.77 8.81
N LYS A 151 -6.53 -31.04 8.44
CA LYS A 151 -5.25 -31.72 8.39
C LYS A 151 -4.39 -31.19 7.22
N ALA A 152 -3.23 -30.64 7.52
CA ALA A 152 -2.25 -30.22 6.54
C ALA A 152 -1.54 -31.40 5.88
N LYS A 153 -1.03 -31.21 4.67
CA LYS A 153 -0.27 -32.18 3.87
C LYS A 153 0.93 -31.53 3.20
N ALA A 154 1.77 -32.31 2.56
CA ALA A 154 2.84 -31.82 1.71
C ALA A 154 2.29 -30.78 0.70
N GLY A 155 2.98 -29.64 0.59
CA GLY A 155 2.60 -28.51 -0.25
C GLY A 155 1.58 -27.55 0.34
N ASP A 156 1.06 -27.81 1.55
CA ASP A 156 0.24 -26.85 2.29
C ASP A 156 1.13 -25.87 3.07
N ILE A 157 0.56 -24.71 3.44
CA ILE A 157 1.29 -23.70 4.20
C ILE A 157 1.53 -24.17 5.63
N LYS A 158 2.77 -24.02 6.08
CA LYS A 158 3.24 -24.32 7.41
C LYS A 158 3.23 -23.06 8.26
N TYR A 159 2.47 -23.06 9.36
CA TYR A 159 2.37 -21.95 10.29
C TYR A 159 3.19 -22.19 11.55
N LYS A 160 3.62 -21.10 12.16
CA LYS A 160 4.34 -21.11 13.42
C LYS A 160 3.37 -21.15 14.58
N ASP A 161 3.59 -22.08 15.48
CA ASP A 161 2.98 -22.13 16.80
C ASP A 161 3.68 -21.05 17.66
N GLN A 162 2.94 -19.99 18.00
CA GLN A 162 3.48 -18.82 18.69
C GLN A 162 3.46 -19.00 20.21
N ASN A 163 2.52 -19.77 20.75
CA ASN A 163 2.36 -20.02 22.17
C ASN A 163 3.03 -21.32 22.63
N GLY A 164 3.33 -22.25 21.71
CA GLY A 164 4.03 -23.51 21.98
C GLY A 164 3.12 -24.61 22.56
N ASP A 165 1.80 -24.52 22.33
CA ASP A 165 0.83 -25.49 22.88
C ASP A 165 0.61 -26.72 21.99
N GLY A 166 1.21 -26.74 20.79
CA GLY A 166 1.13 -27.85 19.83
C GLY A 166 -0.10 -27.78 18.92
N ILE A 167 -0.86 -26.69 18.95
CA ILE A 167 -2.06 -26.48 18.14
C ILE A 167 -1.89 -25.15 17.39
N ILE A 168 -2.28 -25.09 16.12
CA ILE A 168 -2.34 -23.83 15.38
C ILE A 168 -3.78 -23.32 15.39
N ASP A 169 -4.02 -22.23 16.10
CA ASP A 169 -5.34 -21.61 16.24
C ASP A 169 -5.28 -20.10 16.37
N ALA A 170 -6.39 -19.44 16.76
CA ALA A 170 -6.46 -17.99 16.87
C ALA A 170 -5.48 -17.37 17.89
N GLU A 171 -4.99 -18.18 18.84
CA GLU A 171 -3.98 -17.70 19.80
C GLU A 171 -2.58 -17.55 19.18
N ASP A 172 -2.35 -18.06 17.95
CA ASP A 172 -1.11 -17.92 17.20
C ASP A 172 -1.10 -16.69 16.25
N GLU A 173 -2.20 -15.98 16.16
CA GLU A 173 -2.23 -14.77 15.35
C GLU A 173 -1.38 -13.66 15.97
N ILE A 174 -0.55 -13.03 15.13
CA ILE A 174 0.34 -11.93 15.48
C ILE A 174 0.19 -10.77 14.50
N ALA A 175 0.76 -9.63 14.80
CA ALA A 175 0.91 -8.56 13.83
C ALA A 175 1.82 -9.02 12.67
N ILE A 176 1.27 -9.06 11.45
CA ILE A 176 1.99 -9.47 10.23
C ILE A 176 2.06 -8.32 9.24
N GLY A 177 3.20 -8.18 8.55
CA GLY A 177 3.40 -7.15 7.54
C GLY A 177 3.14 -5.73 8.03
N ARG A 178 2.87 -4.84 7.08
CA ARG A 178 2.45 -3.45 7.30
C ARG A 178 1.02 -3.26 6.85
N SER A 179 0.40 -2.15 7.26
CA SER A 179 -0.87 -1.69 6.71
C SER A 179 -0.79 -1.53 5.18
N ASN A 180 -1.92 -1.63 4.49
CA ASN A 180 -2.04 -1.30 3.06
C ASN A 180 -1.99 0.22 2.78
N TYR A 181 -1.92 1.06 3.81
CA TYR A 181 -1.70 2.50 3.68
C TYR A 181 -0.20 2.77 3.67
N PRO A 182 0.36 3.35 2.58
CA PRO A 182 1.79 3.64 2.52
C PRO A 182 2.20 4.64 3.60
N GLU A 183 3.26 4.32 4.33
CA GLU A 183 3.88 5.26 5.25
C GLU A 183 4.78 6.27 4.52
N LEU A 184 5.23 5.94 3.30
CA LEU A 184 6.10 6.77 2.48
C LEU A 184 5.47 6.99 1.10
N VAL A 185 5.30 8.25 0.72
CA VAL A 185 4.89 8.67 -0.63
C VAL A 185 5.94 9.64 -1.17
N TYR A 186 6.31 9.49 -2.43
CA TYR A 186 7.33 10.34 -3.02
C TYR A 186 7.07 10.61 -4.50
N GLY A 187 7.57 11.75 -4.96
CA GLY A 187 7.53 12.17 -6.35
C GLY A 187 8.82 12.81 -6.80
N LEU A 188 9.13 12.68 -8.08
CA LEU A 188 10.28 13.33 -8.71
C LEU A 188 9.86 13.89 -10.06
N ASN A 189 10.07 15.18 -10.23
CA ASN A 189 9.82 15.91 -11.46
C ASN A 189 11.14 16.36 -12.07
N LEU A 190 11.40 15.96 -13.30
CA LEU A 190 12.59 16.34 -14.06
C LEU A 190 12.14 17.10 -15.30
N ASN A 191 12.57 18.34 -15.44
CA ASN A 191 12.31 19.16 -16.62
C ASN A 191 13.63 19.63 -17.20
N ALA A 192 13.74 19.60 -18.52
CA ALA A 192 14.87 20.15 -19.22
C ALA A 192 14.44 20.80 -20.53
N GLU A 193 15.08 21.92 -20.88
CA GLU A 193 14.86 22.65 -22.12
C GLU A 193 16.22 22.97 -22.77
N TRP A 194 16.32 22.71 -24.07
CA TRP A 194 17.52 22.98 -24.83
C TRP A 194 17.22 23.28 -26.29
N LYS A 195 17.52 24.50 -26.73
CA LYS A 195 17.42 24.91 -28.13
C LYS A 195 16.08 24.60 -28.82
N GLY A 196 14.99 24.76 -28.10
CA GLY A 196 13.64 24.49 -28.59
C GLY A 196 13.12 23.10 -28.24
N PHE A 197 13.97 22.16 -27.85
CA PHE A 197 13.53 20.89 -27.23
C PHE A 197 13.14 21.13 -25.78
N ASP A 198 12.07 20.50 -25.35
CA ASP A 198 11.67 20.40 -23.96
C ASP A 198 11.34 18.93 -23.62
N ILE A 199 11.69 18.51 -22.41
CA ILE A 199 11.39 17.17 -21.90
C ILE A 199 11.00 17.26 -20.44
N THR A 200 9.94 16.53 -20.11
CA THR A 200 9.46 16.37 -18.73
C THR A 200 9.33 14.91 -18.40
N PHE A 201 9.82 14.51 -17.21
CA PHE A 201 9.54 13.22 -16.60
C PHE A 201 8.92 13.46 -15.24
N PHE A 202 7.82 12.76 -14.96
CA PHE A 202 7.24 12.71 -13.64
C PHE A 202 7.20 11.26 -13.13
N PHE A 203 7.89 11.03 -12.03
CA PHE A 203 7.88 9.79 -11.30
C PHE A 203 7.07 9.95 -10.04
N GLN A 204 6.26 8.94 -9.73
CA GLN A 204 5.49 8.83 -8.50
C GLN A 204 5.72 7.46 -7.89
N GLY A 205 5.83 7.39 -6.57
CA GLY A 205 5.97 6.13 -5.87
C GLY A 205 5.39 6.18 -4.47
N ALA A 206 5.16 4.99 -3.96
CA ALA A 206 4.79 4.76 -2.56
C ALA A 206 5.57 3.56 -2.03
N ALA A 207 5.84 3.55 -0.72
CA ALA A 207 6.57 2.47 -0.07
C ALA A 207 6.13 2.31 1.38
N LEU A 208 6.65 1.27 2.04
CA LEU A 208 6.31 0.93 3.42
C LEU A 208 4.81 0.61 3.58
N ALA A 209 4.26 -0.14 2.63
CA ALA A 209 2.94 -0.73 2.67
C ALA A 209 3.01 -2.17 2.18
N ASP A 210 2.11 -3.01 2.65
CA ASP A 210 2.01 -4.38 2.18
C ASP A 210 0.60 -4.64 1.63
N PHE A 211 0.53 -5.52 0.63
CA PHE A 211 -0.70 -6.01 0.05
C PHE A 211 -0.96 -7.44 0.50
N TYR A 212 -2.19 -7.74 0.80
CA TYR A 212 -2.67 -9.09 1.04
C TYR A 212 -3.28 -9.67 -0.23
N TYR A 213 -2.69 -10.74 -0.77
CA TYR A 213 -3.27 -11.49 -1.88
C TYR A 213 -4.44 -12.33 -1.39
N ASN A 214 -5.57 -12.21 -2.06
CA ASN A 214 -6.80 -12.91 -1.72
C ASN A 214 -7.57 -13.32 -2.99
N GLY A 215 -8.68 -14.01 -2.81
CA GLY A 215 -9.59 -14.37 -3.88
C GLY A 215 -8.90 -15.13 -5.03
N TYR A 216 -9.19 -14.76 -6.27
CA TYR A 216 -8.66 -15.44 -7.45
C TYR A 216 -7.15 -15.29 -7.64
N LEU A 217 -6.54 -14.23 -7.12
CA LEU A 217 -5.09 -14.05 -7.19
C LEU A 217 -4.33 -15.10 -6.38
N ALA A 218 -4.88 -15.48 -5.23
CA ALA A 218 -4.24 -16.39 -4.30
C ALA A 218 -4.71 -17.84 -4.46
N PHE A 219 -6.02 -18.02 -4.67
CA PHE A 219 -6.67 -19.34 -4.51
C PHE A 219 -7.29 -19.82 -5.82
N PRO A 220 -6.59 -20.70 -6.56
CA PRO A 220 -7.20 -21.36 -7.72
C PRO A 220 -8.34 -22.29 -7.25
N TYR A 221 -9.33 -22.48 -8.10
CA TYR A 221 -10.46 -23.39 -7.89
C TYR A 221 -11.27 -23.16 -6.60
N ILE A 222 -11.48 -21.89 -6.21
CA ILE A 222 -12.32 -21.55 -5.07
C ILE A 222 -13.75 -22.02 -5.33
N GLU A 223 -14.28 -22.82 -4.40
CA GLU A 223 -15.64 -23.32 -4.46
C GLU A 223 -16.69 -22.19 -4.50
N GLY A 224 -17.75 -22.39 -5.32
CA GLY A 224 -18.86 -21.45 -5.46
C GLY A 224 -18.59 -20.21 -6.31
N ARG A 225 -17.36 -20.00 -6.78
CA ARG A 225 -16.99 -18.87 -7.65
C ARG A 225 -16.59 -19.25 -9.07
N GLY A 226 -16.83 -20.51 -9.49
CA GLY A 226 -16.43 -21.01 -10.79
C GLY A 226 -14.91 -21.01 -11.00
N GLY A 227 -14.17 -21.17 -9.92
CA GLY A 227 -12.74 -20.93 -9.76
C GLY A 227 -11.89 -21.38 -10.93
N ALA A 228 -11.35 -20.41 -11.67
CA ALA A 228 -10.39 -20.65 -12.72
C ALA A 228 -8.97 -20.79 -12.16
N LEU A 229 -8.14 -21.52 -12.89
CA LEU A 229 -6.69 -21.47 -12.74
C LEU A 229 -6.18 -20.29 -13.55
N LEU A 230 -5.56 -19.30 -12.90
CA LEU A 230 -4.97 -18.16 -13.61
C LEU A 230 -3.58 -18.53 -14.16
N GLU A 231 -3.15 -17.83 -15.19
CA GLU A 231 -1.87 -18.09 -15.88
C GLU A 231 -0.67 -18.13 -14.89
N HIS A 232 -0.65 -17.25 -13.92
CA HIS A 232 0.45 -17.18 -12.94
C HIS A 232 0.51 -18.36 -11.97
N HIS A 233 -0.54 -19.17 -11.85
CA HIS A 233 -0.52 -20.41 -11.09
C HIS A 233 0.09 -21.58 -11.87
N ILE A 234 0.04 -21.53 -13.23
CA ILE A 234 0.50 -22.62 -14.09
C ILE A 234 2.01 -22.80 -13.94
N GLY A 235 2.42 -24.00 -13.49
CA GLY A 235 3.83 -24.32 -13.24
C GLY A 235 4.44 -23.63 -12.01
N ASN A 236 3.67 -22.86 -11.26
CA ASN A 236 4.13 -22.10 -10.09
C ASN A 236 3.45 -22.53 -8.77
N THR A 237 2.77 -23.65 -8.79
CA THR A 237 2.20 -24.31 -7.61
C THR A 237 3.12 -25.42 -7.13
N TRP A 238 3.08 -25.69 -5.83
CA TRP A 238 3.93 -26.72 -5.23
C TRP A 238 3.63 -28.12 -5.80
N THR A 239 4.70 -28.81 -6.17
CA THR A 239 4.73 -30.25 -6.44
C THR A 239 6.06 -30.80 -5.90
N PRO A 240 6.22 -32.14 -5.76
CA PRO A 240 7.50 -32.72 -5.35
C PRO A 240 8.67 -32.29 -6.23
N GLU A 241 8.43 -32.02 -7.53
CA GLU A 241 9.41 -31.58 -8.52
C GLU A 241 9.65 -30.05 -8.45
N ASN A 242 8.71 -29.29 -7.86
CA ASN A 242 8.79 -27.84 -7.67
C ASN A 242 8.57 -27.44 -6.20
N PRO A 243 9.45 -27.82 -5.27
CA PRO A 243 9.28 -27.63 -3.82
C PRO A 243 9.40 -26.15 -3.38
N LYS A 244 9.90 -25.25 -4.24
CA LYS A 244 10.09 -23.81 -3.98
C LYS A 244 9.06 -22.95 -4.72
N ALA A 245 7.93 -23.53 -5.11
CA ALA A 245 6.86 -22.79 -5.79
C ALA A 245 6.35 -21.61 -4.97
N GLU A 246 5.86 -20.58 -5.65
CA GLU A 246 5.29 -19.38 -5.02
C GLU A 246 3.91 -19.65 -4.40
N PHE A 247 3.16 -20.65 -4.93
CA PHE A 247 1.82 -21.01 -4.48
C PHE A 247 1.81 -22.41 -3.85
N PRO A 248 0.89 -22.65 -2.88
CA PRO A 248 0.69 -23.98 -2.32
C PRO A 248 0.28 -24.99 -3.40
N ARG A 249 0.24 -26.26 -3.02
CA ARG A 249 -0.31 -27.32 -3.89
C ARG A 249 -1.73 -27.00 -4.34
N LEU A 250 -2.07 -27.42 -5.53
CA LEU A 250 -3.43 -27.28 -6.06
C LEU A 250 -4.42 -28.11 -5.23
N TYR A 251 -5.55 -27.50 -4.93
CA TYR A 251 -6.65 -28.16 -4.24
C TYR A 251 -7.98 -27.71 -4.84
N TYR A 252 -8.81 -28.67 -5.25
CA TYR A 252 -10.14 -28.36 -5.75
C TYR A 252 -11.12 -28.17 -4.59
N GLY A 253 -11.92 -27.10 -4.65
CA GLY A 253 -12.92 -26.80 -3.63
C GLY A 253 -12.39 -26.01 -2.42
N GLY A 254 -11.13 -25.54 -2.48
CA GLY A 254 -10.51 -24.77 -1.42
C GLY A 254 -9.85 -25.61 -0.33
N ASN A 255 -8.92 -25.00 0.39
CA ASN A 255 -8.20 -25.59 1.51
C ASN A 255 -8.18 -24.56 2.65
N ALA A 256 -8.93 -24.86 3.73
CA ALA A 256 -9.08 -23.93 4.85
C ALA A 256 -7.73 -23.51 5.45
N ASN A 257 -6.76 -24.44 5.54
CA ASN A 257 -5.41 -24.13 6.03
C ASN A 257 -4.69 -23.10 5.13
N ASN A 258 -4.75 -23.28 3.80
CA ASN A 258 -4.03 -22.41 2.87
C ASN A 258 -4.72 -21.05 2.64
N GLN A 259 -5.99 -20.93 3.05
CA GLN A 259 -6.79 -19.70 2.91
C GLN A 259 -6.75 -18.81 4.15
N LEU A 260 -6.04 -19.21 5.20
CA LEU A 260 -5.88 -18.38 6.39
C LEU A 260 -5.17 -17.07 6.07
N PHE A 261 -5.61 -16.03 6.77
CA PHE A 261 -4.95 -14.73 6.71
C PHE A 261 -3.56 -14.84 7.32
N SER A 262 -2.52 -14.77 6.48
CA SER A 262 -1.16 -15.08 6.90
C SER A 262 -0.10 -14.29 6.15
N SER A 263 1.10 -14.26 6.71
CA SER A 263 2.25 -13.63 6.08
C SER A 263 2.65 -14.27 4.74
N PHE A 264 2.20 -15.50 4.45
CA PHE A 264 2.42 -16.16 3.16
C PHE A 264 1.83 -15.36 1.99
N TRP A 265 0.68 -14.75 2.20
CA TRP A 265 -0.06 -13.98 1.19
C TRP A 265 0.27 -12.49 1.19
N MET A 266 1.14 -12.05 2.12
CA MET A 266 1.59 -10.67 2.14
C MET A 266 2.64 -10.42 1.05
N ARG A 267 2.52 -9.30 0.37
CA ARG A 267 3.48 -8.83 -0.64
C ARG A 267 3.83 -7.38 -0.38
N ASN A 268 5.10 -7.05 -0.58
CA ASN A 268 5.53 -5.66 -0.49
C ASN A 268 4.85 -4.81 -1.57
N GLY A 269 4.04 -3.86 -1.14
CA GLY A 269 3.27 -2.95 -1.99
C GLY A 269 4.04 -1.74 -2.50
N SER A 270 5.35 -1.66 -2.26
CA SER A 270 6.17 -0.54 -2.74
C SER A 270 6.25 -0.55 -4.27
N TYR A 271 6.16 0.64 -4.85
CA TYR A 271 6.32 0.83 -6.29
C TYR A 271 6.94 2.18 -6.63
N LEU A 272 7.52 2.25 -7.82
CA LEU A 272 7.90 3.46 -8.52
C LEU A 272 7.27 3.43 -9.92
N ARG A 273 6.63 4.51 -10.34
CA ARG A 273 5.99 4.63 -11.64
C ARG A 273 6.50 5.85 -12.39
N LEU A 274 6.85 5.64 -13.66
CA LEU A 274 6.97 6.73 -14.62
C LEU A 274 5.56 7.14 -15.04
N LYS A 275 5.04 8.13 -14.32
CA LYS A 275 3.63 8.55 -14.41
C LYS A 275 3.37 9.33 -15.67
N ASN A 276 4.23 10.30 -15.98
CA ASN A 276 4.13 11.11 -17.19
C ASN A 276 5.50 11.31 -17.82
N VAL A 277 5.52 11.30 -19.14
CA VAL A 277 6.61 11.75 -19.98
C VAL A 277 6.02 12.70 -21.00
N GLU A 278 6.67 13.83 -21.24
CA GLU A 278 6.35 14.69 -22.37
C GLU A 278 7.65 15.13 -23.03
N ILE A 279 7.71 15.05 -24.35
CA ILE A 279 8.82 15.52 -25.18
C ILE A 279 8.24 16.42 -26.22
N GLY A 280 8.69 17.68 -26.27
CA GLY A 280 8.23 18.68 -27.19
C GLY A 280 9.37 19.32 -27.97
N TYR A 281 9.02 19.94 -29.09
CA TYR A 281 9.91 20.80 -29.85
C TYR A 281 9.18 22.04 -30.37
N ASP A 282 9.74 23.21 -30.09
CA ASP A 282 9.25 24.49 -30.61
C ASP A 282 9.95 24.83 -31.94
N PHE A 283 9.19 24.80 -33.01
CA PHE A 283 9.63 25.05 -34.38
C PHE A 283 9.74 26.55 -34.74
N LYS A 284 9.39 27.48 -33.84
CA LYS A 284 9.38 28.91 -34.13
C LYS A 284 10.70 29.37 -34.69
N LYS A 285 11.81 29.04 -34.06
CA LYS A 285 13.14 29.49 -34.52
C LYS A 285 13.60 28.79 -35.79
N LEU A 286 13.16 27.58 -36.07
CA LEU A 286 13.63 26.79 -37.18
C LEU A 286 12.86 27.04 -38.49
N LEU A 287 11.53 27.06 -38.43
CA LEU A 287 10.67 27.08 -39.60
C LEU A 287 9.89 28.39 -39.76
N LEU A 288 9.60 29.09 -38.68
CA LEU A 288 8.65 30.21 -38.66
C LEU A 288 9.30 31.56 -38.40
N SER A 289 10.64 31.68 -38.48
CA SER A 289 11.34 32.95 -38.25
C SER A 289 10.95 34.04 -39.26
N LYS A 290 10.37 33.71 -40.41
CA LYS A 290 9.91 34.61 -41.45
C LYS A 290 8.38 34.76 -41.54
N VAL A 291 7.61 34.05 -40.71
CA VAL A 291 6.14 34.09 -40.70
C VAL A 291 5.71 34.92 -39.49
N SER A 292 5.17 36.13 -39.75
CA SER A 292 4.80 37.07 -38.69
C SER A 292 3.50 36.70 -37.97
N GLU A 293 2.61 36.00 -38.65
CA GLU A 293 1.28 35.64 -38.18
C GLU A 293 1.29 34.48 -37.16
N ILE A 294 2.34 33.66 -37.15
CA ILE A 294 2.48 32.56 -36.20
C ILE A 294 3.58 32.87 -35.20
N GLN A 295 3.22 33.06 -33.95
CA GLN A 295 4.15 33.40 -32.87
C GLN A 295 4.79 32.16 -32.24
N GLY A 296 4.20 30.98 -32.37
CA GLY A 296 4.74 29.73 -31.86
C GLY A 296 4.11 28.52 -32.53
N LEU A 297 4.91 27.48 -32.73
CA LEU A 297 4.45 26.13 -33.13
C LEU A 297 5.24 25.10 -32.35
N ARG A 298 4.61 24.48 -31.34
CA ARG A 298 5.19 23.40 -30.59
C ARG A 298 4.46 22.09 -30.90
N LEU A 299 5.22 21.11 -31.36
CA LEU A 299 4.74 19.72 -31.50
C LEU A 299 5.23 18.94 -30.30
N TYR A 300 4.39 18.10 -29.75
CA TYR A 300 4.73 17.26 -28.60
C TYR A 300 4.15 15.86 -28.66
N PHE A 301 4.85 14.96 -27.98
CA PHE A 301 4.40 13.61 -27.64
C PHE A 301 4.35 13.52 -26.13
N SER A 302 3.26 12.99 -25.58
CA SER A 302 3.17 12.67 -24.17
C SER A 302 2.68 11.24 -23.94
N GLY A 303 3.11 10.67 -22.85
CA GLY A 303 2.70 9.34 -22.42
C GLY A 303 2.42 9.29 -20.91
N SER A 304 1.41 8.52 -20.51
CA SER A 304 1.06 8.34 -19.11
C SER A 304 1.11 6.88 -18.69
N ASN A 305 1.51 6.62 -17.44
CA ASN A 305 1.60 5.30 -16.81
C ASN A 305 2.50 4.32 -17.59
N LEU A 306 3.64 4.79 -18.12
CA LEU A 306 4.41 4.03 -19.10
C LEU A 306 5.15 2.83 -18.50
N LEU A 307 5.78 3.02 -17.35
CA LEU A 307 6.59 2.00 -16.68
C LEU A 307 6.26 1.97 -15.18
N THR A 308 6.18 0.76 -14.63
CA THR A 308 5.97 0.55 -13.19
C THR A 308 6.97 -0.49 -12.70
N TRP A 309 7.72 -0.16 -11.67
CA TRP A 309 8.61 -1.08 -10.96
C TRP A 309 7.98 -1.41 -9.61
N SER A 310 7.63 -2.68 -9.40
CA SER A 310 7.00 -3.19 -8.18
C SER A 310 7.26 -4.69 -8.02
N GLN A 311 7.13 -5.18 -6.80
CA GLN A 311 7.05 -6.62 -6.52
C GLN A 311 5.66 -7.19 -6.78
N ILE A 312 4.65 -6.34 -6.87
CA ILE A 312 3.29 -6.73 -7.29
C ILE A 312 3.31 -7.02 -8.79
N LYS A 313 3.10 -8.28 -9.17
CA LYS A 313 3.25 -8.73 -10.56
C LYS A 313 1.93 -8.81 -11.33
N TYR A 314 0.82 -9.14 -10.64
CA TYR A 314 -0.40 -9.61 -11.28
C TYR A 314 -1.50 -8.55 -11.36
N PHE A 315 -1.32 -7.41 -10.72
CA PHE A 315 -2.22 -6.27 -10.78
C PHE A 315 -1.46 -4.95 -10.55
N ASP A 316 -2.17 -3.84 -10.67
CA ASP A 316 -1.56 -2.51 -10.49
C ASP A 316 -1.35 -2.18 -9.01
N PRO A 317 -0.12 -1.85 -8.57
CA PRO A 317 0.19 -1.57 -7.17
C PRO A 317 -0.48 -0.29 -6.61
N GLU A 318 -1.01 0.60 -7.45
CA GLU A 318 -1.82 1.75 -6.98
C GLU A 318 -3.26 1.35 -6.64
N LEU A 319 -3.72 0.19 -7.12
CA LEU A 319 -5.07 -0.30 -6.86
C LEU A 319 -5.12 -0.99 -5.50
N ARG A 320 -6.15 -0.70 -4.73
CA ARG A 320 -6.39 -1.33 -3.42
C ARG A 320 -7.15 -2.66 -3.52
N SER A 321 -7.09 -3.30 -4.68
CA SER A 321 -7.72 -4.60 -4.87
C SER A 321 -6.83 -5.69 -4.30
N THR A 322 -7.39 -6.53 -3.42
CA THR A 322 -6.68 -7.69 -2.86
C THR A 322 -6.91 -8.96 -3.67
N ASP A 323 -7.92 -8.98 -4.53
CA ASP A 323 -8.36 -10.13 -5.35
C ASP A 323 -8.08 -9.96 -6.85
N GLY A 324 -7.51 -8.80 -7.27
CA GLY A 324 -7.21 -8.50 -8.66
C GLY A 324 -8.42 -8.11 -9.52
N SER A 325 -9.59 -7.91 -8.92
CA SER A 325 -10.83 -7.58 -9.66
C SER A 325 -10.93 -6.13 -10.12
N ALA A 326 -10.00 -5.25 -9.70
CA ALA A 326 -10.03 -3.85 -10.09
C ALA A 326 -9.58 -3.64 -11.54
N TYR A 327 -10.17 -2.62 -12.18
CA TYR A 327 -9.82 -2.26 -13.55
C TYR A 327 -8.37 -1.73 -13.61
N PRO A 328 -7.51 -2.29 -14.50
CA PRO A 328 -6.11 -1.89 -14.57
C PRO A 328 -5.93 -0.46 -15.09
N GLN A 329 -4.90 0.22 -14.63
CA GLN A 329 -4.52 1.52 -15.13
C GLN A 329 -4.01 1.43 -16.56
N MET A 330 -4.55 2.27 -17.45
CA MET A 330 -4.18 2.27 -18.86
C MET A 330 -2.91 3.09 -19.12
N LYS A 331 -2.10 2.63 -20.07
CA LYS A 331 -1.06 3.44 -20.71
C LYS A 331 -1.71 4.29 -21.78
N THR A 332 -1.43 5.59 -21.76
CA THR A 332 -1.99 6.53 -22.74
C THR A 332 -0.85 7.19 -23.50
N PHE A 333 -1.01 7.37 -24.80
CA PHE A 333 -0.09 8.08 -25.67
C PHE A 333 -0.85 9.16 -26.42
N VAL A 334 -0.30 10.39 -26.42
CA VAL A 334 -0.91 11.55 -27.04
C VAL A 334 0.11 12.25 -27.91
N PHE A 335 -0.30 12.61 -29.13
CA PHE A 335 0.43 13.53 -30.01
C PHE A 335 -0.37 14.81 -30.11
N GLY A 336 0.29 15.94 -29.94
CA GLY A 336 -0.38 17.23 -29.96
C GLY A 336 0.45 18.33 -30.62
N ALA A 337 -0.25 19.38 -30.97
CA ALA A 337 0.33 20.60 -31.51
C ALA A 337 -0.26 21.84 -30.83
N ASN A 338 0.60 22.76 -30.39
CA ASN A 338 0.21 24.06 -29.86
C ASN A 338 0.64 25.13 -30.88
N ILE A 339 -0.33 25.90 -31.37
CA ILE A 339 -0.10 26.98 -32.31
C ILE A 339 -0.50 28.30 -31.63
N THR A 340 0.41 29.24 -31.63
CA THR A 340 0.18 30.59 -31.10
C THR A 340 0.24 31.59 -32.27
N PHE A 341 -0.79 32.41 -32.41
CA PHE A 341 -0.92 33.45 -33.45
C PHE A 341 -0.60 34.83 -32.91
#